data_2db8330f2e3d7583aba47bed56141c6e
#
_entry.id   2db8330f2e3d7583aba47bed56141c6e
#
_cell.length_a   1.000
_cell.length_b   1.000
_cell.length_c   1.000
_cell.angle_alpha   90.00
_cell.angle_beta   90.00
_cell.angle_gamma   90.00
#
_symmetry.space_group_name_H-M   'P 1'
#
loop_
_entity.id
_entity.type
_entity.pdbx_description
1 polymer ?
#
loop_
_entity_poly.entity_id
_entity_poly.type
_entity_poly.pdbx_seq_one_letter_code
_entity_poly.pdbx_strand_id
1 'polypeptide(L)'
;MLVSTESISLNYLKYSETSVILKCFTKSDGLKSYLLKGVRSTKKKSLNIGLFQPLTILEIDANHKNKGNLESIRSAKISKAFKTIHLDIYKNTIVLFLSEVLSKSIKEEEKNTRLFEFIKESLIWLDQSSNFSNFHIHFLVKLLNYLGISPEKTNLNLGGFNMLEGVFCIYDQSEYCINGRLVDNFKLFLGTDFDANLSEINSLNKRKELIEFLIKYMQIHLPEFNRPKSLNVLYELFK
;
A
#
# COMPACT_ATOMS: atom_id res chain seq x y z
N MET A 1 -3.31 8.17 26.51
CA MET A 1 -3.18 6.82 27.10
C MET A 1 -1.91 6.21 26.55
N LEU A 2 -1.14 5.48 27.35
CA LEU A 2 0.02 4.72 26.87
C LEU A 2 -0.50 3.43 26.21
N VAL A 3 -0.07 3.19 24.97
CA VAL A 3 -0.48 2.03 24.17
C VAL A 3 0.76 1.33 23.65
N SER A 4 0.82 0.01 23.80
CA SER A 4 1.81 -0.85 23.15
C SER A 4 1.15 -1.59 22.02
N THR A 5 1.64 -1.41 20.77
CA THR A 5 0.98 -1.96 19.58
C THR A 5 1.95 -2.25 18.44
N GLU A 6 1.61 -3.22 17.60
CA GLU A 6 2.26 -3.35 16.30
C GLU A 6 1.84 -2.19 15.38
N SER A 7 2.75 -1.77 14.53
CA SER A 7 2.59 -0.62 13.66
C SER A 7 3.37 -0.83 12.36
N ILE A 8 2.80 -0.39 11.25
CA ILE A 8 3.45 -0.38 9.94
C ILE A 8 3.76 1.08 9.59
N SER A 9 5.06 1.39 9.42
CA SER A 9 5.51 2.70 8.98
C SER A 9 5.07 2.95 7.53
N LEU A 10 4.34 4.02 7.26
CA LEU A 10 3.93 4.37 5.91
C LEU A 10 4.91 5.37 5.29
N ASN A 11 4.88 6.60 5.75
CA ASN A 11 5.80 7.63 5.27
C ASN A 11 6.12 8.62 6.39
N TYR A 12 7.10 9.48 6.14
CA TYR A 12 7.36 10.62 7.01
C TYR A 12 7.60 11.90 6.21
N LEU A 13 7.26 13.02 6.83
CA LEU A 13 7.49 14.36 6.30
C LEU A 13 8.48 15.10 7.19
N LYS A 14 9.42 15.84 6.60
CA LYS A 14 10.31 16.74 7.35
C LYS A 14 9.45 17.83 8.01
N TYR A 15 9.56 17.94 9.34
CA TYR A 15 8.87 18.96 10.11
C TYR A 15 9.79 20.12 10.50
N SER A 16 11.01 19.80 10.92
CA SER A 16 12.08 20.77 11.22
C SER A 16 13.43 20.18 10.82
N GLU A 17 14.52 20.86 11.12
CA GLU A 17 15.87 20.34 10.82
C GLU A 17 16.12 18.95 11.38
N THR A 18 15.67 18.69 12.60
CA THR A 18 15.92 17.42 13.30
C THR A 18 14.67 16.56 13.53
N SER A 19 13.47 17.07 13.21
CA SER A 19 12.20 16.42 13.53
C SER A 19 11.43 16.04 12.26
N VAL A 20 10.62 14.97 12.36
CA VAL A 20 9.74 14.51 11.30
C VAL A 20 8.34 14.23 11.84
N ILE A 21 7.33 14.32 10.99
CA ILE A 21 6.00 13.75 11.23
C ILE A 21 5.98 12.41 10.51
N LEU A 22 5.86 11.34 11.29
CA LEU A 22 5.74 9.97 10.83
C LEU A 22 4.29 9.55 10.78
N LYS A 23 3.86 8.97 9.66
CA LYS A 23 2.54 8.38 9.48
C LYS A 23 2.65 6.86 9.58
N CYS A 24 1.91 6.26 10.50
CA CYS A 24 1.88 4.81 10.70
C CYS A 24 0.45 4.28 10.67
N PHE A 25 0.30 3.05 10.20
CA PHE A 25 -0.92 2.28 10.39
C PHE A 25 -0.72 1.34 11.57
N THR A 26 -1.48 1.55 12.65
CA THR A 26 -1.36 0.79 13.90
C THR A 26 -2.43 -0.28 14.00
N LYS A 27 -2.10 -1.41 14.61
CA LYS A 27 -3.03 -2.51 14.81
C LYS A 27 -4.17 -2.17 15.78
N SER A 28 -3.87 -1.32 16.78
CA SER A 28 -4.83 -0.96 17.85
C SER A 28 -5.76 0.18 17.49
N ASP A 29 -5.27 1.19 16.75
CA ASP A 29 -5.96 2.49 16.61
C ASP A 29 -5.96 3.00 15.16
N GLY A 30 -5.69 2.14 14.16
CA GLY A 30 -5.67 2.52 12.75
C GLY A 30 -4.56 3.50 12.40
N LEU A 31 -4.87 4.47 11.55
CA LEU A 31 -3.90 5.46 11.08
C LEU A 31 -3.59 6.50 12.14
N LYS A 32 -2.27 6.70 12.43
CA LYS A 32 -1.79 7.69 13.39
C LYS A 32 -0.61 8.47 12.84
N SER A 33 -0.54 9.74 13.24
CA SER A 33 0.57 10.63 12.90
C SER A 33 1.36 10.98 14.16
N TYR A 34 2.67 10.77 14.13
CA TYR A 34 3.57 10.94 15.27
C TYR A 34 4.59 12.03 15.01
N LEU A 35 4.75 12.94 15.96
CA LEU A 35 5.87 13.88 15.95
C LEU A 35 7.12 13.25 16.59
N LEU A 36 8.10 12.94 15.77
CA LEU A 36 9.40 12.41 16.20
C LEU A 36 10.43 13.53 16.28
N LYS A 37 10.80 13.93 17.49
CA LYS A 37 11.74 15.03 17.75
C LYS A 37 13.18 14.53 17.76
N GLY A 38 14.05 15.19 16.99
CA GLY A 38 15.49 14.97 16.99
C GLY A 38 15.96 13.64 16.41
N VAL A 39 15.12 12.91 15.67
CA VAL A 39 15.47 11.61 15.05
C VAL A 39 16.45 11.72 13.88
N ARG A 40 16.64 12.93 13.34
CA ARG A 40 17.63 13.26 12.32
C ARG A 40 18.92 13.87 12.90
N SER A 41 19.05 13.98 14.23
CA SER A 41 20.24 14.45 14.88
C SER A 41 21.34 13.41 14.84
N THR A 42 22.60 13.84 14.75
CA THR A 42 23.79 12.97 14.81
C THR A 42 24.03 12.38 16.21
N LYS A 43 23.39 12.94 17.25
CA LYS A 43 23.50 12.40 18.61
C LYS A 43 22.75 11.07 18.70
N LYS A 44 23.39 10.04 19.27
CA LYS A 44 22.76 8.74 19.56
C LYS A 44 21.51 8.97 20.41
N LYS A 45 20.33 8.66 19.82
CA LYS A 45 19.03 8.65 20.51
C LYS A 45 18.41 7.28 20.37
N SER A 46 17.47 6.95 21.26
CA SER A 46 16.72 5.69 21.23
C SER A 46 15.90 5.49 19.96
N LEU A 47 15.44 6.58 19.34
CA LEU A 47 14.73 6.58 18.08
C LEU A 47 15.63 7.15 16.98
N ASN A 48 15.89 6.32 15.94
CA ASN A 48 16.62 6.71 14.74
C ASN A 48 15.68 6.64 13.55
N ILE A 49 15.80 7.58 12.61
CA ILE A 49 14.98 7.62 11.39
C ILE A 49 15.06 6.33 10.55
N GLY A 50 16.19 5.62 10.61
CA GLY A 50 16.38 4.34 9.93
C GLY A 50 15.44 3.23 10.35
N LEU A 51 14.82 3.31 11.55
CA LEU A 51 13.79 2.37 11.99
C LEU A 51 12.48 2.54 11.21
N PHE A 52 12.24 3.73 10.67
CA PHE A 52 10.96 4.11 10.07
C PHE A 52 11.00 4.11 8.54
N GLN A 53 11.72 3.14 7.97
CA GLN A 53 11.69 2.93 6.53
C GLN A 53 10.27 2.51 6.06
N PRO A 54 9.90 2.79 4.81
CA PRO A 54 8.58 2.43 4.29
C PRO A 54 8.24 0.96 4.54
N LEU A 55 7.04 0.71 5.02
CA LEU A 55 6.43 -0.58 5.34
C LEU A 55 7.23 -1.44 6.33
N THR A 56 8.13 -0.85 7.13
CA THR A 56 8.74 -1.56 8.26
C THR A 56 7.68 -1.88 9.32
N ILE A 57 7.69 -3.12 9.82
CA ILE A 57 6.80 -3.57 10.88
C ILE A 57 7.50 -3.36 12.22
N LEU A 58 6.89 -2.53 13.06
CA LEU A 58 7.42 -2.08 14.34
C LEU A 58 6.51 -2.52 15.48
N GLU A 59 7.09 -2.75 16.64
CA GLU A 59 6.41 -2.70 17.93
C GLU A 59 6.73 -1.35 18.57
N ILE A 60 5.70 -0.57 18.88
CA ILE A 60 5.83 0.79 19.42
C ILE A 60 5.12 0.92 20.75
N ASP A 61 5.73 1.67 21.68
CA ASP A 61 5.05 2.24 22.83
C ASP A 61 4.77 3.70 22.53
N ALA A 62 3.52 4.07 22.49
CA ALA A 62 3.08 5.39 22.07
C ALA A 62 2.07 5.99 23.04
N ASN A 63 1.99 7.31 23.08
CA ASN A 63 0.93 8.03 23.76
C ASN A 63 -0.13 8.44 22.75
N HIS A 64 -1.29 7.80 22.80
CA HIS A 64 -2.46 8.16 22.01
C HIS A 64 -3.41 9.03 22.84
N LYS A 65 -3.61 10.26 22.39
CA LYS A 65 -4.57 11.21 22.98
C LYS A 65 -5.91 11.14 22.27
N ASN A 66 -5.90 10.68 21.00
CA ASN A 66 -7.07 10.54 20.13
C ASN A 66 -7.92 11.82 20.02
N LYS A 67 -7.22 12.99 19.96
CA LYS A 67 -7.83 14.32 19.85
C LYS A 67 -7.56 14.99 18.51
N GLY A 68 -7.26 14.21 17.45
CA GLY A 68 -6.91 14.73 16.12
C GLY A 68 -5.55 15.46 16.05
N ASN A 69 -4.71 15.39 17.09
CA ASN A 69 -3.39 16.01 17.14
C ASN A 69 -2.29 14.99 16.85
N LEU A 70 -1.06 15.51 16.61
CA LEU A 70 0.12 14.68 16.49
C LEU A 70 0.39 13.92 17.81
N GLU A 71 0.54 12.63 17.70
CA GLU A 71 0.84 11.72 18.80
C GLU A 71 2.36 11.61 19.02
N SER A 72 2.80 10.86 20.03
CA SER A 72 4.22 10.67 20.32
C SER A 72 4.58 9.21 20.54
N ILE A 73 5.71 8.78 19.97
CA ILE A 73 6.31 7.47 20.22
C ILE A 73 7.35 7.62 21.34
N ARG A 74 7.25 6.76 22.35
CA ARG A 74 8.18 6.67 23.47
C ARG A 74 9.33 5.72 23.14
N SER A 75 9.00 4.56 22.59
CA SER A 75 9.96 3.56 22.15
C SER A 75 9.49 2.87 20.89
N ALA A 76 10.42 2.40 20.06
CA ALA A 76 10.13 1.59 18.88
C ALA A 76 11.24 0.57 18.66
N LYS A 77 10.86 -0.64 18.29
CA LYS A 77 11.76 -1.70 17.84
C LYS A 77 11.17 -2.41 16.63
N ILE A 78 12.00 -3.03 15.82
CA ILE A 78 11.57 -3.85 14.69
C ILE A 78 10.85 -5.07 15.25
N SER A 79 9.57 -5.25 14.90
CA SER A 79 8.77 -6.44 15.26
C SER A 79 9.11 -7.60 14.35
N LYS A 80 9.27 -7.33 13.04
CA LYS A 80 9.65 -8.32 12.03
C LYS A 80 10.77 -7.77 11.17
N ALA A 81 11.94 -8.38 11.25
CA ALA A 81 13.06 -8.05 10.35
C ALA A 81 12.87 -8.75 9.00
N PHE A 82 12.87 -7.98 7.92
CA PHE A 82 12.88 -8.49 6.56
C PHE A 82 14.29 -8.85 6.12
N LYS A 83 14.42 -9.93 5.35
CA LYS A 83 15.71 -10.43 4.85
C LYS A 83 16.08 -9.86 3.49
N THR A 84 15.08 -9.62 2.64
CA THR A 84 15.28 -9.26 1.23
C THR A 84 14.68 -7.93 0.83
N ILE A 85 13.56 -7.51 1.42
CA ILE A 85 12.81 -6.31 1.01
C ILE A 85 13.69 -5.06 0.92
N HIS A 86 14.57 -4.82 1.89
CA HIS A 86 15.42 -3.63 1.92
C HIS A 86 16.76 -3.80 1.17
N LEU A 87 17.10 -5.02 0.76
CA LEU A 87 18.35 -5.34 0.04
C LEU A 87 18.14 -5.48 -1.47
N ASP A 88 16.97 -5.98 -1.88
CA ASP A 88 16.59 -6.12 -3.28
C ASP A 88 15.96 -4.82 -3.77
N ILE A 89 16.56 -4.21 -4.80
CA ILE A 89 16.14 -2.91 -5.33
C ILE A 89 14.70 -2.96 -5.89
N TYR A 90 14.30 -4.08 -6.50
CA TYR A 90 12.96 -4.24 -7.05
C TYR A 90 11.91 -4.34 -5.95
N LYS A 91 12.16 -5.17 -4.91
CA LYS A 91 11.26 -5.28 -3.75
C LYS A 91 11.16 -3.97 -3.00
N ASN A 92 12.28 -3.29 -2.79
CA ASN A 92 12.32 -1.98 -2.15
C ASN A 92 11.48 -0.94 -2.90
N THR A 93 11.56 -0.94 -4.23
CA THR A 93 10.77 -0.03 -5.07
C THR A 93 9.27 -0.35 -5.02
N ILE A 94 8.90 -1.63 -5.02
CA ILE A 94 7.50 -2.06 -4.81
C ILE A 94 7.01 -1.55 -3.45
N VAL A 95 7.78 -1.73 -2.40
CA VAL A 95 7.44 -1.29 -1.03
C VAL A 95 7.28 0.22 -0.96
N LEU A 96 8.17 0.99 -1.60
CA LEU A 96 8.05 2.44 -1.68
C LEU A 96 6.74 2.87 -2.36
N PHE A 97 6.40 2.23 -3.48
CA PHE A 97 5.16 2.48 -4.20
C PHE A 97 3.92 2.15 -3.35
N LEU A 98 3.87 0.95 -2.78
CA LEU A 98 2.74 0.52 -1.95
C LEU A 98 2.59 1.34 -0.67
N SER A 99 3.68 1.77 -0.08
CA SER A 99 3.70 2.68 1.08
C SER A 99 3.00 4.02 0.75
N GLU A 100 3.29 4.59 -0.41
CA GLU A 100 2.63 5.81 -0.86
C GLU A 100 1.15 5.59 -1.15
N VAL A 101 0.79 4.47 -1.82
CA VAL A 101 -0.62 4.08 -2.05
C VAL A 101 -1.37 3.97 -0.72
N LEU A 102 -0.87 3.19 0.23
CA LEU A 102 -1.50 2.99 1.54
C LEU A 102 -1.63 4.31 2.31
N SER A 103 -0.58 5.15 2.29
CA SER A 103 -0.61 6.45 2.97
C SER A 103 -1.68 7.39 2.43
N LYS A 104 -2.05 7.25 1.14
CA LYS A 104 -3.06 8.07 0.46
C LYS A 104 -4.46 7.47 0.52
N SER A 105 -4.57 6.14 0.61
CA SER A 105 -5.86 5.43 0.59
C SER A 105 -6.45 5.16 1.97
N ILE A 106 -5.60 4.91 2.98
CA ILE A 106 -6.06 4.68 4.35
C ILE A 106 -6.27 6.03 5.03
N LYS A 107 -7.50 6.30 5.49
CA LYS A 107 -7.86 7.52 6.21
C LYS A 107 -8.43 7.25 7.59
N GLU A 108 -8.85 6.01 7.84
CA GLU A 108 -9.53 5.62 9.07
C GLU A 108 -8.57 5.65 10.27
N GLU A 109 -8.92 6.45 11.25
CA GLU A 109 -8.25 6.50 12.57
C GLU A 109 -8.86 5.48 13.54
N GLU A 110 -9.56 4.49 13.01
CA GLU A 110 -10.17 3.40 13.75
C GLU A 110 -9.45 2.08 13.53
N LYS A 111 -9.59 1.19 14.51
CA LYS A 111 -8.98 -0.14 14.48
C LYS A 111 -9.50 -0.95 13.29
N ASN A 112 -8.60 -1.33 12.38
CA ASN A 112 -8.88 -2.25 11.29
C ASN A 112 -7.86 -3.38 11.26
N THR A 113 -8.07 -4.37 12.12
CA THR A 113 -7.15 -5.51 12.27
C THR A 113 -7.05 -6.34 10.99
N ARG A 114 -8.15 -6.47 10.22
CA ARG A 114 -8.15 -7.26 8.98
C ARG A 114 -7.22 -6.65 7.93
N LEU A 115 -7.30 -5.33 7.72
CA LEU A 115 -6.42 -4.62 6.82
C LEU A 115 -4.96 -4.66 7.31
N PHE A 116 -4.74 -4.51 8.62
CA PHE A 116 -3.40 -4.59 9.22
C PHE A 116 -2.72 -5.94 8.94
N GLU A 117 -3.42 -7.05 9.23
CA GLU A 117 -2.88 -8.39 9.00
C GLU A 117 -2.68 -8.66 7.50
N PHE A 118 -3.61 -8.24 6.64
CA PHE A 118 -3.43 -8.34 5.20
C PHE A 118 -2.12 -7.69 4.73
N ILE A 119 -1.86 -6.44 5.15
CA ILE A 119 -0.62 -5.74 4.76
C ILE A 119 0.60 -6.48 5.32
N LYS A 120 0.57 -6.85 6.60
CA LYS A 120 1.67 -7.55 7.27
C LYS A 120 2.01 -8.88 6.59
N GLU A 121 1.02 -9.72 6.33
CA GLU A 121 1.19 -11.02 5.68
C GLU A 121 1.67 -10.89 4.23
N SER A 122 1.14 -9.91 3.50
CA SER A 122 1.60 -9.60 2.14
C SER A 122 3.09 -9.22 2.10
N LEU A 123 3.55 -8.43 3.06
CA LEU A 123 4.97 -8.05 3.15
C LEU A 123 5.86 -9.25 3.52
N ILE A 124 5.40 -10.13 4.41
CA ILE A 124 6.11 -11.36 4.75
C ILE A 124 6.22 -12.26 3.53
N TRP A 125 5.14 -12.39 2.76
CA TRP A 125 5.16 -13.16 1.50
C TRP A 125 6.16 -12.56 0.50
N LEU A 126 6.14 -11.23 0.29
CA LEU A 126 7.07 -10.54 -0.61
C LEU A 126 8.53 -10.76 -0.19
N ASP A 127 8.81 -10.70 1.12
CA ASP A 127 10.16 -10.93 1.63
C ASP A 127 10.69 -12.33 1.32
N GLN A 128 9.82 -13.33 1.38
CA GLN A 128 10.16 -14.75 1.19
C GLN A 128 10.14 -15.19 -0.28
N SER A 129 9.36 -14.52 -1.12
CA SER A 129 9.17 -14.94 -2.51
C SER A 129 10.33 -14.54 -3.41
N SER A 130 10.72 -15.46 -4.30
CA SER A 130 11.61 -15.19 -5.45
C SER A 130 10.85 -14.76 -6.70
N ASN A 131 9.57 -15.14 -6.82
CA ASN A 131 8.70 -14.78 -7.95
C ASN A 131 7.64 -13.77 -7.52
N PHE A 132 7.97 -12.49 -7.62
CA PHE A 132 7.15 -11.38 -7.13
C PHE A 132 6.77 -10.35 -8.21
N SER A 133 6.99 -10.66 -9.48
CA SER A 133 6.80 -9.71 -10.59
C SER A 133 5.40 -9.10 -10.66
N ASN A 134 4.35 -9.85 -10.28
CA ASN A 134 2.96 -9.41 -10.29
C ASN A 134 2.43 -9.07 -8.88
N PHE A 135 3.27 -9.13 -7.84
CA PHE A 135 2.86 -8.95 -6.45
C PHE A 135 2.11 -7.65 -6.21
N HIS A 136 2.64 -6.54 -6.72
CA HIS A 136 2.04 -5.21 -6.51
C HIS A 136 0.66 -5.07 -7.16
N ILE A 137 0.39 -5.76 -8.28
CA ILE A 137 -0.94 -5.78 -8.92
C ILE A 137 -1.92 -6.60 -8.07
N HIS A 138 -1.54 -7.81 -7.63
CA HIS A 138 -2.35 -8.61 -6.72
C HIS A 138 -2.64 -7.86 -5.41
N PHE A 139 -1.62 -7.19 -4.86
CA PHE A 139 -1.78 -6.40 -3.65
C PHE A 139 -2.83 -5.29 -3.83
N LEU A 140 -2.75 -4.52 -4.93
CA LEU A 140 -3.71 -3.46 -5.23
C LEU A 140 -5.12 -4.02 -5.38
N VAL A 141 -5.30 -5.08 -6.18
CA VAL A 141 -6.63 -5.71 -6.38
C VAL A 141 -7.22 -6.19 -5.06
N LYS A 142 -6.41 -6.85 -4.22
CA LYS A 142 -6.88 -7.29 -2.88
C LYS A 142 -7.17 -6.10 -1.96
N LEU A 143 -6.37 -5.04 -2.04
CA LEU A 143 -6.56 -3.82 -1.24
C LEU A 143 -7.92 -3.16 -1.51
N LEU A 144 -8.44 -3.19 -2.75
CA LEU A 144 -9.76 -2.65 -3.09
C LEU A 144 -10.88 -3.23 -2.20
N ASN A 145 -10.78 -4.53 -1.83
CA ASN A 145 -11.77 -5.16 -0.93
C ASN A 145 -11.74 -4.53 0.47
N TYR A 146 -10.55 -4.24 1.00
CA TYR A 146 -10.40 -3.65 2.33
C TYR A 146 -10.79 -2.18 2.38
N LEU A 147 -10.74 -1.50 1.22
CA LEU A 147 -11.15 -0.11 1.07
C LEU A 147 -12.63 0.05 0.73
N GLY A 148 -13.39 -1.06 0.60
CA GLY A 148 -14.83 -1.04 0.31
C GLY A 148 -15.19 -0.63 -1.12
N ILE A 149 -14.22 -0.70 -2.04
CA ILE A 149 -14.38 -0.32 -3.46
C ILE A 149 -14.09 -1.50 -4.39
N SER A 150 -14.33 -2.72 -3.92
CA SER A 150 -14.10 -3.93 -4.73
C SER A 150 -15.03 -3.97 -5.92
N PRO A 151 -14.53 -4.30 -7.13
CA PRO A 151 -15.38 -4.61 -8.26
C PRO A 151 -16.33 -5.76 -7.96
N GLU A 152 -17.56 -5.67 -8.47
CA GLU A 152 -18.48 -6.78 -8.42
C GLU A 152 -17.99 -7.94 -9.30
N LYS A 153 -18.05 -9.16 -8.76
CA LYS A 153 -17.63 -10.37 -9.46
C LYS A 153 -18.77 -11.04 -10.24
N THR A 154 -19.85 -10.31 -10.45
CA THR A 154 -20.95 -10.74 -11.32
C THR A 154 -20.62 -10.45 -12.78
N ASN A 155 -21.21 -11.20 -13.71
CA ASN A 155 -21.11 -10.96 -15.16
C ASN A 155 -19.66 -10.94 -15.70
N LEU A 156 -18.76 -11.72 -15.13
CA LEU A 156 -17.36 -11.83 -15.59
C LEU A 156 -17.20 -12.27 -17.05
N ASN A 157 -18.24 -12.86 -17.64
CA ASN A 157 -18.28 -13.26 -19.06
C ASN A 157 -18.43 -12.06 -20.01
N LEU A 158 -18.84 -10.88 -19.52
CA LEU A 158 -18.99 -9.68 -20.34
C LEU A 158 -17.64 -9.05 -20.66
N GLY A 159 -17.51 -8.46 -21.86
CA GLY A 159 -16.25 -7.94 -22.38
C GLY A 159 -15.88 -6.53 -21.93
N GLY A 160 -16.81 -5.81 -21.28
CA GLY A 160 -16.59 -4.45 -20.77
C GLY A 160 -16.50 -4.40 -19.25
N PHE A 161 -15.96 -3.31 -18.74
CA PHE A 161 -15.94 -2.98 -17.33
C PHE A 161 -16.21 -1.49 -17.13
N ASN A 162 -17.28 -1.15 -16.44
CA ASN A 162 -17.62 0.23 -16.06
C ASN A 162 -16.84 0.59 -14.78
N MET A 163 -15.85 1.47 -14.93
CA MET A 163 -15.00 1.90 -13.81
C MET A 163 -15.75 2.74 -12.78
N LEU A 164 -16.81 3.46 -13.18
CA LEU A 164 -17.57 4.32 -12.28
C LEU A 164 -18.45 3.50 -11.34
N GLU A 165 -19.06 2.44 -11.87
CA GLU A 165 -19.95 1.55 -11.11
C GLU A 165 -19.23 0.35 -10.50
N GLY A 166 -18.03 0.02 -10.98
CA GLY A 166 -17.25 -1.14 -10.55
C GLY A 166 -17.84 -2.48 -11.00
N VAL A 167 -18.55 -2.53 -12.14
CA VAL A 167 -19.26 -3.71 -12.62
C VAL A 167 -18.80 -4.14 -14.03
N PHE A 168 -18.85 -5.44 -14.32
CA PHE A 168 -18.67 -5.94 -15.67
C PHE A 168 -19.94 -5.76 -16.49
N CYS A 169 -19.82 -5.24 -17.69
CA CYS A 169 -20.92 -4.82 -18.55
C CYS A 169 -20.66 -5.15 -20.03
N ILE A 170 -21.67 -4.95 -20.87
CA ILE A 170 -21.47 -4.84 -22.30
C ILE A 170 -20.81 -3.50 -22.59
N TYR A 171 -19.76 -3.47 -23.40
CA TYR A 171 -19.06 -2.24 -23.75
C TYR A 171 -19.97 -1.25 -24.50
N ASP A 172 -20.10 -0.04 -23.98
CA ASP A 172 -21.02 0.99 -24.48
C ASP A 172 -20.35 2.27 -25.02
N GLN A 173 -19.01 2.25 -25.17
CA GLN A 173 -18.18 3.39 -25.62
C GLN A 173 -18.22 4.61 -24.66
N SER A 174 -18.77 4.50 -23.46
CA SER A 174 -18.72 5.58 -22.47
C SER A 174 -17.28 5.82 -21.97
N GLU A 175 -17.01 7.02 -21.47
CA GLU A 175 -15.69 7.43 -20.97
C GLU A 175 -15.14 6.52 -19.86
N TYR A 176 -16.01 5.96 -19.05
CA TYR A 176 -15.66 5.12 -17.92
C TYR A 176 -15.77 3.62 -18.21
N CYS A 177 -16.23 3.25 -19.40
CA CYS A 177 -16.30 1.85 -19.80
C CYS A 177 -15.05 1.46 -20.60
N ILE A 178 -14.30 0.49 -20.08
CA ILE A 178 -13.13 -0.09 -20.74
C ILE A 178 -13.43 -1.49 -21.26
N ASN A 179 -12.68 -1.97 -22.24
CA ASN A 179 -12.85 -3.30 -22.83
C ASN A 179 -11.52 -3.93 -23.29
N GLY A 180 -11.63 -5.09 -23.89
CA GLY A 180 -10.52 -5.80 -24.54
C GLY A 180 -9.52 -6.38 -23.55
N ARG A 181 -8.26 -6.52 -23.99
CA ARG A 181 -7.21 -7.22 -23.23
C ARG A 181 -6.98 -6.70 -21.82
N LEU A 182 -7.21 -5.42 -21.59
CA LEU A 182 -7.05 -4.84 -20.25
C LEU A 182 -8.06 -5.43 -19.26
N VAL A 183 -9.34 -5.55 -19.69
CA VAL A 183 -10.39 -6.16 -18.88
C VAL A 183 -10.11 -7.66 -18.67
N ASP A 184 -9.69 -8.37 -19.71
CA ASP A 184 -9.35 -9.80 -19.62
C ASP A 184 -8.19 -10.03 -18.66
N ASN A 185 -7.13 -9.23 -18.77
CA ASN A 185 -6.00 -9.28 -17.85
C ASN A 185 -6.40 -8.95 -16.40
N PHE A 186 -7.29 -7.98 -16.21
CA PHE A 186 -7.79 -7.62 -14.87
C PHE A 186 -8.57 -8.77 -14.23
N LYS A 187 -9.42 -9.46 -14.97
CA LYS A 187 -10.18 -10.63 -14.48
C LYS A 187 -9.28 -11.72 -13.91
N LEU A 188 -8.08 -11.92 -14.48
CA LEU A 188 -7.12 -12.92 -13.97
C LEU A 188 -6.70 -12.65 -12.51
N PHE A 189 -6.69 -11.39 -12.07
CA PHE A 189 -6.31 -11.02 -10.71
C PHE A 189 -7.47 -11.07 -9.70
N LEU A 190 -8.73 -11.10 -10.15
CA LEU A 190 -9.89 -11.02 -9.25
C LEU A 190 -10.15 -12.29 -8.42
N GLY A 191 -9.60 -13.41 -8.81
CA GLY A 191 -9.81 -14.70 -8.16
C GLY A 191 -8.52 -15.43 -7.78
N THR A 192 -7.36 -14.77 -7.92
CA THR A 192 -6.06 -15.42 -7.74
C THR A 192 -5.27 -14.83 -6.56
N ASP A 193 -4.37 -15.63 -6.02
CA ASP A 193 -3.45 -15.26 -4.95
C ASP A 193 -2.07 -14.90 -5.47
N PHE A 194 -1.19 -14.45 -4.57
CA PHE A 194 0.19 -14.04 -4.90
C PHE A 194 1.01 -15.14 -5.57
N ASP A 195 0.71 -16.41 -5.30
CA ASP A 195 1.39 -17.58 -5.87
C ASP A 195 0.92 -17.95 -7.27
N ALA A 196 -0.13 -17.27 -7.80
CA ALA A 196 -0.67 -17.58 -9.11
C ALA A 196 0.37 -17.33 -10.21
N ASN A 197 0.59 -18.35 -11.03
CA ASN A 197 1.45 -18.20 -12.21
C ASN A 197 0.63 -17.61 -13.36
N LEU A 198 0.63 -16.29 -13.47
CA LEU A 198 -0.03 -15.56 -14.55
C LEU A 198 0.96 -15.33 -15.70
N SER A 199 1.26 -16.38 -16.45
CA SER A 199 2.17 -16.34 -17.60
C SER A 199 1.74 -15.34 -18.68
N GLU A 200 0.44 -15.06 -18.78
CA GLU A 200 -0.12 -14.07 -19.69
C GLU A 200 0.32 -12.63 -19.37
N ILE A 201 0.70 -12.35 -18.11
CA ILE A 201 1.09 -11.01 -17.62
C ILE A 201 2.62 -10.87 -17.52
N ASN A 202 3.35 -11.48 -18.45
CA ASN A 202 4.83 -11.45 -18.41
C ASN A 202 5.45 -10.18 -18.99
N SER A 203 4.70 -9.40 -19.79
CA SER A 203 5.25 -8.17 -20.35
C SER A 203 5.09 -6.98 -19.42
N LEU A 204 6.11 -6.12 -19.41
CA LEU A 204 6.09 -4.86 -18.67
C LEU A 204 4.90 -3.98 -19.06
N ASN A 205 4.58 -3.88 -20.34
CA ASN A 205 3.49 -3.04 -20.83
C ASN A 205 2.14 -3.47 -20.23
N LYS A 206 1.86 -4.79 -20.18
CA LYS A 206 0.62 -5.30 -19.57
C LYS A 206 0.52 -4.97 -18.07
N ARG A 207 1.63 -5.11 -17.33
CA ARG A 207 1.68 -4.72 -15.92
C ARG A 207 1.44 -3.23 -15.74
N LYS A 208 2.08 -2.41 -16.58
CA LYS A 208 1.91 -0.95 -16.55
C LYS A 208 0.47 -0.53 -16.83
N GLU A 209 -0.17 -1.09 -17.86
CA GLU A 209 -1.58 -0.83 -18.19
C GLU A 209 -2.51 -1.18 -17.02
N LEU A 210 -2.30 -2.34 -16.39
CA LEU A 210 -3.09 -2.77 -15.22
C LEU A 210 -2.90 -1.85 -14.02
N ILE A 211 -1.67 -1.42 -13.74
CA ILE A 211 -1.42 -0.50 -12.62
C ILE A 211 -2.06 0.86 -12.89
N GLU A 212 -1.91 1.42 -14.11
CA GLU A 212 -2.55 2.69 -14.47
C GLU A 212 -4.07 2.61 -14.34
N PHE A 213 -4.65 1.50 -14.80
CA PHE A 213 -6.08 1.25 -14.63
C PHE A 213 -6.48 1.20 -13.15
N LEU A 214 -5.76 0.44 -12.30
CA LEU A 214 -6.06 0.33 -10.87
C LEU A 214 -5.90 1.69 -10.15
N ILE A 215 -4.88 2.46 -10.49
CA ILE A 215 -4.70 3.81 -9.94
C ILE A 215 -5.82 4.74 -10.37
N LYS A 216 -6.24 4.70 -11.64
CA LYS A 216 -7.39 5.49 -12.14
C LYS A 216 -8.69 5.08 -11.43
N TYR A 217 -8.91 3.77 -11.27
CA TYR A 217 -10.05 3.23 -10.54
C TYR A 217 -10.07 3.74 -9.07
N MET A 218 -8.94 3.66 -8.37
CA MET A 218 -8.82 4.22 -7.01
C MET A 218 -9.07 5.73 -6.97
N GLN A 219 -8.65 6.50 -7.97
CA GLN A 219 -8.91 7.94 -8.04
C GLN A 219 -10.41 8.26 -8.21
N ILE A 220 -11.15 7.42 -8.92
CA ILE A 220 -12.61 7.57 -9.09
C ILE A 220 -13.34 7.32 -7.76
N HIS A 221 -12.94 6.28 -7.02
CA HIS A 221 -13.69 5.82 -5.85
C HIS A 221 -13.21 6.38 -4.51
N LEU A 222 -11.98 6.89 -4.43
CA LEU A 222 -11.42 7.40 -3.19
C LEU A 222 -11.23 8.92 -3.28
N PRO A 223 -12.02 9.73 -2.55
CA PRO A 223 -11.82 11.16 -2.46
C PRO A 223 -10.37 11.49 -2.04
N GLU A 224 -9.76 12.47 -2.70
CA GLU A 224 -8.38 12.94 -2.43
C GLU A 224 -7.25 11.92 -2.71
N PHE A 225 -7.54 10.74 -3.23
CA PHE A 225 -6.50 9.82 -3.68
C PHE A 225 -5.84 10.36 -4.95
N ASN A 226 -4.61 10.82 -4.82
CA ASN A 226 -3.83 11.33 -5.94
C ASN A 226 -2.82 10.29 -6.42
N ARG A 227 -2.51 10.31 -7.72
CA ARG A 227 -1.51 9.42 -8.34
C ARG A 227 -0.22 9.39 -7.51
N PRO A 228 0.29 8.20 -7.14
CA PRO A 228 1.56 8.07 -6.43
C PRO A 228 2.74 8.56 -7.28
N LYS A 229 3.63 9.37 -6.70
CA LYS A 229 4.84 9.86 -7.38
C LYS A 229 5.86 8.74 -7.59
N SER A 230 5.95 7.82 -6.65
CA SER A 230 6.81 6.64 -6.70
C SER A 230 6.49 5.66 -7.84
N LEU A 231 5.30 5.78 -8.45
CA LEU A 231 4.93 4.98 -9.62
C LEU A 231 5.90 5.18 -10.81
N ASN A 232 6.41 6.41 -10.98
CA ASN A 232 7.41 6.66 -12.03
C ASN A 232 8.72 5.91 -11.75
N VAL A 233 9.15 5.83 -10.49
CA VAL A 233 10.35 5.07 -10.08
C VAL A 233 10.15 3.58 -10.33
N LEU A 234 8.94 3.06 -10.03
CA LEU A 234 8.59 1.68 -10.31
C LEU A 234 8.73 1.36 -11.80
N TYR A 235 8.24 2.23 -12.67
CA TYR A 235 8.32 2.03 -14.13
C TYR A 235 9.75 2.11 -14.69
N GLU A 236 10.60 2.96 -14.12
CA GLU A 236 11.99 3.07 -14.56
C GLU A 236 12.82 1.82 -14.23
N LEU A 237 12.57 1.19 -13.08
CA LEU A 237 13.31 0.00 -12.65
C LEU A 237 12.84 -1.30 -13.32
N PHE A 238 11.60 -1.38 -13.70
CA PHE A 238 11.04 -2.57 -14.35
C PHE A 238 11.06 -2.49 -15.90
N LYS A 239 11.91 -1.59 -16.47
CA LYS A 239 12.12 -1.49 -17.92
C LYS A 239 12.80 -2.69 -18.51
#